data_b42a015e7b948fa8a62524b9bdd4df59
#
_entry.id   b42a015e7b948fa8a62524b9bdd4df59
#
_cell.length_a   1.000
_cell.length_b   1.000
_cell.length_c   1.000
_cell.angle_alpha   90.00
_cell.angle_beta   90.00
_cell.angle_gamma   90.00
#
_symmetry.space_group_name_H-M   'P 1'
#
loop_
_entity.id
_entity.type
_entity.pdbx_description
1 polymer ?
#
loop_
_entity_poly.entity_id
_entity_poly.type
_entity_poly.pdbx_seq_one_letter_code
_entity_poly.pdbx_strand_id
1 'polypeptide(L)'
;MTDNTYRRILRRERFRSRSASVSIALGLVALGAAYVAVEWVLSFLGQRALLMSPQAAVDGVNSPSVWGVTAAGTAIALGLVVLLLALIPGRRARHTLPHDRLAIVVDDAVLASAIGRAARTEASVPADRVRTTVSARRALVAVTPSSGIAVDKPSVQAATERLAADLAPVPPLRLAVSVLPSGVVGS
;
A
#
# COMPACT_ATOMS: atom_id res chain seq x y z
N MET A 1 27.02 13.75 -12.74
CA MET A 1 26.44 12.53 -12.15
C MET A 1 25.87 11.72 -13.31
N THR A 2 26.29 10.48 -13.51
CA THR A 2 25.81 9.69 -14.66
C THR A 2 24.36 9.32 -14.49
N ASP A 3 23.57 9.39 -15.57
CA ASP A 3 22.12 9.12 -15.61
C ASP A 3 21.74 7.76 -14.96
N ASN A 4 22.62 6.79 -15.10
CA ASN A 4 22.48 5.47 -14.48
C ASN A 4 22.52 5.47 -12.94
N THR A 5 23.34 6.31 -12.34
CA THR A 5 23.46 6.42 -10.88
C THR A 5 22.20 7.09 -10.31
N TYR A 6 21.71 8.13 -10.98
CA TYR A 6 20.47 8.82 -10.65
C TYR A 6 19.26 7.86 -10.66
N ARG A 7 19.08 7.11 -11.75
CA ARG A 7 18.01 6.12 -11.89
C ARG A 7 18.10 4.99 -10.85
N ARG A 8 19.31 4.57 -10.48
CA ARG A 8 19.52 3.53 -9.46
C ARG A 8 19.15 4.01 -8.06
N ILE A 9 19.48 5.25 -7.69
CA ILE A 9 19.12 5.87 -6.41
C ILE A 9 17.60 6.02 -6.32
N LEU A 10 16.96 6.58 -7.34
CA LEU A 10 15.50 6.75 -7.40
C LEU A 10 14.76 5.41 -7.29
N ARG A 11 15.27 4.36 -7.97
CA ARG A 11 14.68 3.02 -7.89
C ARG A 11 14.77 2.44 -6.49
N ARG A 12 15.90 2.63 -5.82
CA ARG A 12 16.15 2.12 -4.46
C ARG A 12 15.27 2.80 -3.42
N GLU A 13 15.07 4.09 -3.53
CA GLU A 13 14.19 4.86 -2.64
C GLU A 13 12.69 4.60 -2.88
N ARG A 14 12.31 4.32 -4.11
CA ARG A 14 10.92 4.02 -4.49
C ARG A 14 10.44 2.62 -4.04
N PHE A 15 11.34 1.66 -3.87
CA PHE A 15 10.98 0.25 -3.65
C PHE A 15 11.40 -0.31 -2.28
N ARG A 16 11.79 0.51 -1.32
CA ARG A 16 12.34 0.06 -0.03
C ARG A 16 11.31 -0.38 1.03
N SER A 17 10.07 -0.61 0.73
CA SER A 17 9.14 -1.11 1.76
C SER A 17 8.57 -2.49 1.41
N ARG A 18 9.45 -3.48 1.43
CA ARG A 18 9.06 -4.90 1.46
C ARG A 18 8.77 -5.42 2.87
N SER A 19 8.86 -4.59 3.91
CA SER A 19 8.93 -5.09 5.28
C SER A 19 7.66 -5.80 5.76
N ALA A 20 6.47 -5.28 5.49
CA ALA A 20 5.25 -5.87 6.02
C ALA A 20 4.89 -7.22 5.38
N SER A 21 4.81 -7.30 4.05
CA SER A 21 4.46 -8.55 3.36
C SER A 21 5.52 -9.64 3.52
N VAL A 22 6.81 -9.25 3.49
CA VAL A 22 7.91 -10.19 3.75
C VAL A 22 7.92 -10.63 5.21
N SER A 23 7.66 -9.74 6.16
CA SER A 23 7.56 -10.10 7.59
C SER A 23 6.38 -11.03 7.86
N ILE A 24 5.23 -10.81 7.22
CA ILE A 24 4.07 -11.70 7.32
C ILE A 24 4.40 -13.08 6.73
N ALA A 25 5.00 -13.11 5.54
CA ALA A 25 5.39 -14.37 4.90
C ALA A 25 6.40 -15.15 5.74
N LEU A 26 7.44 -14.48 6.26
CA LEU A 26 8.42 -15.09 7.17
C LEU A 26 7.78 -15.56 8.47
N GLY A 27 6.86 -14.78 9.03
CA GLY A 27 6.10 -15.17 10.23
C GLY A 27 5.28 -16.45 10.02
N LEU A 28 4.61 -16.56 8.88
CA LEU A 28 3.84 -17.78 8.54
C LEU A 28 4.75 -19.00 8.33
N VAL A 29 5.89 -18.83 7.66
CA VAL A 29 6.88 -19.89 7.48
C VAL A 29 7.46 -20.31 8.83
N ALA A 30 7.80 -19.36 9.71
CA ALA A 30 8.31 -19.64 11.05
C ALA A 30 7.29 -20.38 11.92
N LEU A 31 6.00 -19.99 11.86
CA LEU A 31 4.92 -20.70 12.55
C LEU A 31 4.74 -22.13 12.04
N GLY A 32 4.78 -22.34 10.72
CA GLY A 32 4.71 -23.69 10.14
C GLY A 32 5.90 -24.56 10.54
N ALA A 33 7.11 -23.99 10.52
CA ALA A 33 8.32 -24.71 10.96
C ALA A 33 8.28 -25.05 12.45
N ALA A 34 7.82 -24.12 13.30
CA ALA A 34 7.64 -24.36 14.73
C ALA A 34 6.61 -25.47 15.00
N TYR A 35 5.49 -25.46 14.27
CA TYR A 35 4.49 -26.51 14.36
C TYR A 35 5.09 -27.89 14.01
N VAL A 36 5.79 -28.00 12.89
CA VAL A 36 6.45 -29.26 12.48
C VAL A 36 7.45 -29.71 13.53
N ALA A 37 8.25 -28.80 14.09
CA ALA A 37 9.22 -29.13 15.14
C ALA A 37 8.53 -29.69 16.42
N VAL A 38 7.41 -29.07 16.81
CA VAL A 38 6.62 -29.56 17.98
C VAL A 38 6.06 -30.94 17.72
N GLU A 39 5.48 -31.20 16.54
CA GLU A 39 4.97 -32.54 16.18
C GLU A 39 6.07 -33.62 16.21
N TRP A 40 7.27 -33.27 15.72
CA TRP A 40 8.41 -34.17 15.80
C TRP A 40 8.81 -34.48 17.24
N VAL A 41 8.89 -33.48 18.11
CA VAL A 41 9.22 -33.66 19.53
C VAL A 41 8.16 -34.52 20.22
N LEU A 42 6.88 -34.28 20.00
CA LEU A 42 5.79 -35.08 20.55
C LEU A 42 5.86 -36.53 20.07
N SER A 43 6.17 -36.74 18.80
CA SER A 43 6.38 -38.08 18.24
C SER A 43 7.54 -38.82 18.91
N PHE A 44 8.67 -38.14 19.15
CA PHE A 44 9.81 -38.73 19.88
C PHE A 44 9.47 -39.06 21.34
N LEU A 45 8.63 -38.28 21.98
CA LEU A 45 8.18 -38.50 23.37
C LEU A 45 7.04 -39.52 23.47
N GLY A 46 6.59 -40.11 22.36
CA GLY A 46 5.45 -41.04 22.32
C GLY A 46 4.11 -40.40 22.70
N GLN A 47 4.03 -39.07 22.62
CA GLN A 47 2.81 -38.31 22.92
C GLN A 47 1.87 -38.29 21.71
N ARG A 48 0.59 -38.02 21.98
CA ARG A 48 -0.39 -37.83 20.88
C ARG A 48 -0.03 -36.63 20.03
N ALA A 49 -0.11 -36.77 18.70
CA ALA A 49 0.03 -35.69 17.76
C ALA A 49 -1.04 -34.63 18.00
N LEU A 50 -0.69 -33.34 17.80
CA LEU A 50 -1.64 -32.25 17.93
C LEU A 50 -2.65 -32.20 16.77
N LEU A 51 -2.19 -32.34 15.55
CA LEU A 51 -3.03 -32.37 14.35
C LEU A 51 -2.78 -33.62 13.51
N MET A 52 -1.54 -33.94 13.19
CA MET A 52 -1.19 -35.07 12.33
C MET A 52 0.21 -35.60 12.68
N SER A 53 0.32 -36.91 12.98
CA SER A 53 1.62 -37.49 13.23
C SER A 53 2.49 -37.49 11.95
N PRO A 54 3.83 -37.42 12.07
CA PRO A 54 4.73 -37.52 10.93
C PRO A 54 4.49 -38.79 10.09
N GLN A 55 4.16 -39.92 10.74
CA GLN A 55 3.84 -41.19 10.08
C GLN A 55 2.56 -41.06 9.25
N ALA A 56 1.49 -40.47 9.81
CA ALA A 56 0.24 -40.25 9.07
C ALA A 56 0.42 -39.32 7.88
N ALA A 57 1.35 -38.37 7.96
CA ALA A 57 1.70 -37.51 6.84
C ALA A 57 2.36 -38.30 5.70
N VAL A 58 3.31 -39.20 6.03
CA VAL A 58 3.97 -40.07 5.05
C VAL A 58 2.97 -41.09 4.46
N ASP A 59 2.14 -41.69 5.26
CA ASP A 59 1.12 -42.65 4.82
C ASP A 59 0.09 -41.99 3.91
N GLY A 60 -0.27 -40.72 4.20
CA GLY A 60 -1.14 -39.90 3.35
C GLY A 60 -0.56 -39.61 1.96
N VAL A 61 0.77 -39.54 1.85
CA VAL A 61 1.46 -39.41 0.55
C VAL A 61 1.47 -40.73 -0.21
N ASN A 62 1.70 -41.84 0.49
CA ASN A 62 1.79 -43.21 -0.09
C ASN A 62 0.42 -43.79 -0.46
N SER A 63 -0.62 -43.39 0.25
CA SER A 63 -2.01 -43.83 -0.01
C SER A 63 -2.93 -42.59 0.01
N PRO A 64 -2.93 -41.78 -1.02
CA PRO A 64 -3.64 -40.50 -1.03
C PRO A 64 -5.16 -40.73 -0.99
N SER A 65 -5.77 -40.29 0.11
CA SER A 65 -7.22 -40.16 0.20
C SER A 65 -7.69 -38.87 -0.48
N VAL A 66 -8.96 -38.85 -0.91
CA VAL A 66 -9.55 -37.62 -1.51
C VAL A 66 -9.38 -36.42 -0.56
N TRP A 67 -9.54 -36.61 0.74
CA TRP A 67 -9.34 -35.58 1.75
C TRP A 67 -7.87 -35.13 1.88
N GLY A 68 -6.93 -36.06 1.79
CA GLY A 68 -5.50 -35.76 1.83
C GLY A 68 -5.06 -34.95 0.60
N VAL A 69 -5.54 -35.34 -0.59
CA VAL A 69 -5.25 -34.63 -1.83
C VAL A 69 -5.83 -33.22 -1.81
N THR A 70 -7.07 -33.04 -1.34
CA THR A 70 -7.69 -31.71 -1.25
C THR A 70 -6.99 -30.82 -0.21
N ALA A 71 -6.61 -31.36 0.93
CA ALA A 71 -5.85 -30.61 1.95
C ALA A 71 -4.48 -30.17 1.44
N ALA A 72 -3.74 -31.07 0.78
CA ALA A 72 -2.45 -30.76 0.17
C ALA A 72 -2.58 -29.71 -0.94
N GLY A 73 -3.57 -29.85 -1.82
CA GLY A 73 -3.85 -28.87 -2.87
C GLY A 73 -4.17 -27.48 -2.31
N THR A 74 -4.99 -27.43 -1.26
CA THR A 74 -5.32 -26.17 -0.57
C THR A 74 -4.07 -25.54 0.06
N ALA A 75 -3.22 -26.32 0.72
CA ALA A 75 -1.98 -25.84 1.32
C ALA A 75 -1.02 -25.29 0.26
N ILE A 76 -0.88 -25.96 -0.87
CA ILE A 76 -0.06 -25.48 -2.01
C ILE A 76 -0.63 -24.17 -2.56
N ALA A 77 -1.93 -24.08 -2.78
CA ALA A 77 -2.57 -22.86 -3.28
C ALA A 77 -2.37 -21.68 -2.32
N LEU A 78 -2.55 -21.86 -1.02
CA LEU A 78 -2.28 -20.85 -0.01
C LEU A 78 -0.80 -20.44 0.02
N GLY A 79 0.12 -21.41 -0.03
CA GLY A 79 1.56 -21.15 -0.10
C GLY A 79 1.94 -20.33 -1.33
N LEU A 80 1.35 -20.64 -2.48
CA LEU A 80 1.56 -19.88 -3.72
C LEU A 80 1.02 -18.44 -3.62
N VAL A 81 -0.16 -18.25 -3.03
CA VAL A 81 -0.71 -16.91 -2.79
C VAL A 81 0.22 -16.09 -1.88
N VAL A 82 0.69 -16.67 -0.78
CA VAL A 82 1.63 -16.01 0.14
C VAL A 82 2.94 -15.67 -0.58
N LEU A 83 3.46 -16.58 -1.40
CA LEU A 83 4.66 -16.36 -2.21
C LEU A 83 4.45 -15.22 -3.22
N LEU A 84 3.34 -15.19 -3.92
CA LEU A 84 3.01 -14.11 -4.87
C LEU A 84 2.89 -12.77 -4.15
N LEU A 85 2.21 -12.72 -2.99
CA LEU A 85 2.12 -11.51 -2.18
C LEU A 85 3.49 -11.03 -1.68
N ALA A 86 4.40 -11.93 -1.34
CA ALA A 86 5.76 -11.60 -0.94
C ALA A 86 6.61 -11.08 -2.13
N LEU A 87 6.36 -11.56 -3.34
CA LEU A 87 7.06 -11.14 -4.56
C LEU A 87 6.51 -9.84 -5.14
N ILE A 88 5.24 -9.49 -4.87
CA ILE A 88 4.66 -8.22 -5.32
C ILE A 88 5.38 -7.06 -4.61
N PRO A 89 6.07 -6.20 -5.35
CA PRO A 89 6.79 -5.09 -4.74
C PRO A 89 5.81 -4.11 -4.11
N GLY A 90 5.89 -3.92 -2.80
CA GLY A 90 5.18 -2.85 -2.11
C GLY A 90 5.66 -1.49 -2.66
N ARG A 91 4.75 -0.71 -3.22
CA ARG A 91 5.07 0.66 -3.64
C ARG A 91 5.06 1.57 -2.43
N ARG A 92 6.14 2.29 -2.22
CA ARG A 92 6.11 3.46 -1.33
C ARG A 92 5.25 4.55 -1.98
N ALA A 93 4.46 5.21 -1.15
CA ALA A 93 3.67 6.38 -1.49
C ALA A 93 4.61 7.60 -1.67
N ARG A 94 5.39 7.62 -2.76
CA ARG A 94 6.40 8.64 -3.05
C ARG A 94 6.43 9.01 -4.52
N HIS A 95 6.62 10.31 -4.76
CA HIS A 95 6.84 10.88 -6.09
C HIS A 95 8.24 11.47 -6.18
N THR A 96 8.76 11.53 -7.41
CA THR A 96 10.00 12.23 -7.69
C THR A 96 9.68 13.57 -8.36
N LEU A 97 10.37 14.63 -7.94
CA LEU A 97 10.30 15.91 -8.60
C LEU A 97 11.51 16.06 -9.53
N PRO A 98 11.32 16.48 -10.78
CA PRO A 98 12.41 16.71 -11.70
C PRO A 98 13.28 17.87 -11.21
N HIS A 99 14.57 17.65 -11.14
CA HIS A 99 15.55 18.68 -10.84
C HIS A 99 16.86 18.34 -11.53
N ASP A 100 17.53 19.32 -12.13
CA ASP A 100 18.69 19.10 -12.98
C ASP A 100 19.91 18.53 -12.24
N ARG A 101 20.03 18.81 -10.95
CA ARG A 101 21.20 18.48 -10.14
C ARG A 101 20.93 17.56 -8.97
N LEU A 102 19.68 17.41 -8.54
CA LEU A 102 19.29 16.71 -7.32
C LEU A 102 18.20 15.68 -7.58
N ALA A 103 18.31 14.52 -6.94
CA ALA A 103 17.22 13.54 -6.91
C ALA A 103 16.26 13.91 -5.75
N ILE A 104 15.19 14.63 -6.07
CA ILE A 104 14.20 15.03 -5.07
C ILE A 104 13.12 13.96 -5.02
N VAL A 105 12.95 13.33 -3.85
CA VAL A 105 11.89 12.36 -3.57
C VAL A 105 10.99 12.93 -2.49
N VAL A 106 9.70 12.99 -2.78
CA VAL A 106 8.69 13.58 -1.90
C VAL A 106 7.63 12.52 -1.56
N ASP A 107 7.26 12.45 -0.29
CA ASP A 107 6.18 11.56 0.15
C ASP A 107 4.81 12.10 -0.32
N ASP A 108 3.88 11.20 -0.65
CA ASP A 108 2.53 11.54 -1.08
C ASP A 108 1.80 12.44 -0.05
N ALA A 109 2.10 12.28 1.23
CA ALA A 109 1.55 13.13 2.30
C ALA A 109 1.99 14.60 2.17
N VAL A 110 3.24 14.85 1.76
CA VAL A 110 3.76 16.20 1.54
C VAL A 110 3.11 16.84 0.29
N LEU A 111 2.99 16.05 -0.79
CA LEU A 111 2.26 16.50 -1.98
C LEU A 111 0.79 16.76 -1.67
N ALA A 112 0.13 15.89 -0.89
CA ALA A 112 -1.24 16.09 -0.47
C ALA A 112 -1.40 17.38 0.33
N SER A 113 -0.47 17.67 1.25
CA SER A 113 -0.51 18.91 2.04
C SER A 113 -0.29 20.17 1.18
N ALA A 114 0.60 20.12 0.19
CA ALA A 114 0.85 21.22 -0.73
C ALA A 114 -0.38 21.49 -1.62
N ILE A 115 -0.95 20.44 -2.23
CA ILE A 115 -2.15 20.53 -3.06
C ILE A 115 -3.35 21.00 -2.22
N GLY A 116 -3.52 20.46 -1.01
CA GLY A 116 -4.58 20.86 -0.08
C GLY A 116 -4.45 22.33 0.33
N ARG A 117 -3.25 22.84 0.50
CA ARG A 117 -3.01 24.26 0.79
C ARG A 117 -3.43 25.15 -0.39
N ALA A 118 -3.06 24.79 -1.61
CA ALA A 118 -3.49 25.53 -2.81
C ALA A 118 -5.02 25.54 -2.94
N ALA A 119 -5.66 24.39 -2.78
CA ALA A 119 -7.11 24.28 -2.82
C ALA A 119 -7.80 25.12 -1.74
N ARG A 120 -7.27 25.13 -0.52
CA ARG A 120 -7.78 25.91 0.62
C ARG A 120 -7.68 27.41 0.37
N THR A 121 -6.54 27.85 -0.15
CA THR A 121 -6.31 29.28 -0.43
C THR A 121 -7.28 29.75 -1.51
N GLU A 122 -7.45 28.99 -2.58
CA GLU A 122 -8.35 29.34 -3.67
C GLU A 122 -9.83 29.29 -3.24
N ALA A 123 -10.21 28.25 -2.49
CA ALA A 123 -11.58 28.12 -2.00
C ALA A 123 -11.91 29.05 -0.82
N SER A 124 -10.93 29.76 -0.24
CA SER A 124 -11.08 30.60 0.96
C SER A 124 -11.76 29.88 2.13
N VAL A 125 -11.39 28.60 2.36
CA VAL A 125 -11.96 27.78 3.44
C VAL A 125 -10.91 27.39 4.49
N PRO A 126 -11.29 27.10 5.74
CA PRO A 126 -10.40 26.61 6.78
C PRO A 126 -9.75 25.26 6.44
N ALA A 127 -8.65 24.92 7.13
CA ALA A 127 -7.87 23.72 6.83
C ALA A 127 -8.63 22.41 7.06
N ASP A 128 -9.53 22.35 8.03
CA ASP A 128 -10.38 21.22 8.38
C ASP A 128 -11.46 20.93 7.32
N ARG A 129 -11.72 21.90 6.43
CA ARG A 129 -12.71 21.78 5.35
C ARG A 129 -12.12 21.27 4.03
N VAL A 130 -10.84 21.03 3.97
CA VAL A 130 -10.18 20.47 2.76
C VAL A 130 -9.50 19.17 3.12
N ARG A 131 -9.91 18.10 2.46
CA ARG A 131 -9.28 16.79 2.56
C ARG A 131 -8.62 16.43 1.24
N THR A 132 -7.32 16.20 1.26
CA THR A 132 -6.56 15.82 0.07
C THR A 132 -5.93 14.45 0.27
N THR A 133 -6.11 13.58 -0.72
CA THR A 133 -5.49 12.25 -0.75
C THR A 133 -4.71 12.10 -2.05
N VAL A 134 -3.43 11.78 -1.95
CA VAL A 134 -2.57 11.50 -3.10
C VAL A 134 -2.27 10.02 -3.14
N SER A 135 -2.30 9.47 -4.32
CA SER A 135 -1.93 8.09 -4.64
C SER A 135 -1.01 8.07 -5.85
N ALA A 136 -0.53 6.91 -6.28
CA ALA A 136 0.51 6.78 -7.31
C ALA A 136 0.28 7.59 -8.61
N ARG A 137 -0.97 7.88 -8.99
CA ARG A 137 -1.31 8.62 -10.24
C ARG A 137 -2.55 9.50 -10.09
N ARG A 138 -3.10 9.62 -8.89
CA ARG A 138 -4.33 10.39 -8.65
C ARG A 138 -4.19 11.22 -7.41
N ALA A 139 -4.66 12.44 -7.47
CA ALA A 139 -4.87 13.30 -6.31
C ALA A 139 -6.36 13.67 -6.24
N LEU A 140 -6.99 13.36 -5.13
CA LEU A 140 -8.38 13.67 -4.85
C LEU A 140 -8.43 14.79 -3.83
N VAL A 141 -9.11 15.86 -4.16
CA VAL A 141 -9.31 17.03 -3.29
C VAL A 141 -10.80 17.15 -3.00
N ALA A 142 -11.18 16.94 -1.77
CA ALA A 142 -12.54 17.13 -1.29
C ALA A 142 -12.61 18.46 -0.51
N VAL A 143 -13.45 19.37 -0.96
CA VAL A 143 -13.66 20.68 -0.33
C VAL A 143 -15.09 20.71 0.23
N THR A 144 -15.21 21.02 1.51
CA THR A 144 -16.50 21.25 2.16
C THR A 144 -16.71 22.75 2.30
N PRO A 145 -17.70 23.35 1.62
CA PRO A 145 -17.96 24.77 1.72
C PRO A 145 -18.30 25.19 3.14
N SER A 146 -17.92 26.38 3.54
CA SER A 146 -18.43 27.04 4.73
C SER A 146 -19.82 27.61 4.46
N SER A 147 -20.68 27.67 5.48
CA SER A 147 -22.02 28.25 5.33
C SER A 147 -21.97 29.63 4.71
N GLY A 148 -22.73 29.83 3.64
CA GLY A 148 -22.87 31.12 2.96
C GLY A 148 -21.76 31.44 1.92
N ILE A 149 -20.76 30.58 1.74
CA ILE A 149 -19.71 30.79 0.74
C ILE A 149 -19.82 29.71 -0.32
N ALA A 150 -20.10 30.10 -1.56
CA ALA A 150 -20.05 29.19 -2.70
C ALA A 150 -18.59 28.96 -3.13
N VAL A 151 -18.18 27.70 -3.19
CA VAL A 151 -16.85 27.33 -3.68
C VAL A 151 -16.91 27.14 -5.20
N ASP A 152 -16.11 27.92 -5.94
CA ASP A 152 -15.97 27.73 -7.37
C ASP A 152 -15.04 26.55 -7.68
N LYS A 153 -15.66 25.41 -8.00
CA LYS A 153 -14.92 24.18 -8.32
C LYS A 153 -13.92 24.35 -9.48
N PRO A 154 -14.24 24.99 -10.63
CA PRO A 154 -13.30 25.23 -11.70
C PRO A 154 -12.05 25.98 -11.26
N SER A 155 -12.18 27.04 -10.49
CA SER A 155 -11.04 27.82 -9.98
C SER A 155 -10.14 26.98 -9.07
N VAL A 156 -10.72 26.22 -8.13
CA VAL A 156 -9.96 25.32 -7.25
C VAL A 156 -9.23 24.25 -8.07
N GLN A 157 -9.89 23.69 -9.08
CA GLN A 157 -9.25 22.72 -9.95
C GLN A 157 -8.09 23.32 -10.73
N ALA A 158 -8.28 24.48 -11.35
CA ALA A 158 -7.23 25.17 -12.09
C ALA A 158 -6.03 25.55 -11.21
N ALA A 159 -6.26 25.97 -9.97
CA ALA A 159 -5.20 26.29 -9.02
C ALA A 159 -4.38 25.06 -8.61
N THR A 160 -5.06 23.93 -8.33
CA THR A 160 -4.38 22.68 -7.98
C THR A 160 -3.64 22.07 -9.17
N GLU A 161 -4.20 22.15 -10.38
CA GLU A 161 -3.55 21.69 -11.60
C GLU A 161 -2.30 22.51 -11.95
N ARG A 162 -2.35 23.84 -11.80
CA ARG A 162 -1.17 24.71 -11.95
C ARG A 162 -0.05 24.30 -11.01
N LEU A 163 -0.35 24.13 -9.72
CA LEU A 163 0.65 23.68 -8.77
C LEU A 163 1.24 22.30 -9.14
N ALA A 164 0.40 21.36 -9.59
CA ALA A 164 0.89 20.05 -9.99
C ALA A 164 1.74 20.10 -11.27
N ALA A 165 1.42 21.00 -12.20
CA ALA A 165 2.22 21.25 -13.40
C ALA A 165 3.58 21.86 -13.04
N ASP A 166 3.63 22.83 -12.12
CA ASP A 166 4.87 23.47 -11.65
C ASP A 166 5.79 22.48 -10.92
N LEU A 167 5.21 21.58 -10.10
CA LEU A 167 5.96 20.54 -9.40
C LEU A 167 6.37 19.38 -10.31
N ALA A 168 5.65 19.17 -11.41
CA ALA A 168 5.86 18.10 -12.40
C ALA A 168 6.17 16.73 -11.77
N PRO A 169 5.35 16.20 -10.82
CA PRO A 169 5.67 14.97 -10.11
C PRO A 169 5.68 13.77 -11.05
N VAL A 170 6.63 12.85 -10.83
CA VAL A 170 6.75 11.61 -11.60
C VAL A 170 6.42 10.41 -10.71
N PRO A 171 5.40 9.60 -11.06
CA PRO A 171 4.52 9.71 -12.24
C PRO A 171 3.56 10.92 -12.15
N PRO A 172 3.06 11.41 -13.30
CA PRO A 172 2.16 12.56 -13.33
C PRO A 172 0.85 12.26 -12.57
N LEU A 173 0.36 13.27 -11.86
CA LEU A 173 -0.86 13.17 -11.07
C LEU A 173 -2.08 13.63 -11.89
N ARG A 174 -3.14 12.85 -11.88
CA ARG A 174 -4.47 13.27 -12.32
C ARG A 174 -5.22 13.83 -11.13
N LEU A 175 -5.55 15.11 -11.19
CA LEU A 175 -6.30 15.77 -10.14
C LEU A 175 -7.81 15.64 -10.37
N ALA A 176 -8.53 15.47 -9.28
CA ALA A 176 -9.98 15.52 -9.26
C ALA A 176 -10.43 16.29 -8.01
N VAL A 177 -11.16 17.39 -8.23
CA VAL A 177 -11.75 18.19 -7.16
C VAL A 177 -13.22 17.83 -7.02
N SER A 178 -13.66 17.54 -5.81
CA SER A 178 -15.05 17.36 -5.44
C SER A 178 -15.46 18.40 -4.40
N VAL A 179 -16.53 19.10 -4.65
CA VAL A 179 -17.15 19.98 -3.66
C VAL A 179 -18.28 19.19 -3.02
N LEU A 180 -18.18 18.96 -1.72
CA LEU A 180 -19.19 18.27 -0.94
C LEU A 180 -20.37 19.22 -0.67
N PRO A 181 -21.60 18.73 -0.60
CA PRO A 181 -22.71 19.58 -0.18
C PRO A 181 -22.43 20.11 1.22
N SER A 182 -22.73 21.37 1.48
CA SER A 182 -22.61 21.98 2.81
C SER A 182 -23.38 21.12 3.81
N GLY A 183 -22.72 20.67 4.87
CA GLY A 183 -23.41 19.97 5.94
C GLY A 183 -24.49 20.89 6.52
N VAL A 184 -25.70 20.45 6.47
CA VAL A 184 -26.80 21.10 7.23
C VAL A 184 -26.38 20.96 8.69
N VAL A 185 -26.16 22.08 9.37
CA VAL A 185 -26.02 22.11 10.81
C VAL A 185 -27.42 21.72 11.34
N GLY A 186 -27.53 20.48 11.82
CA GLY A 186 -28.76 19.99 12.41
C GLY A 186 -29.13 20.88 13.59
N SER A 187 -30.35 21.34 13.56
CA SER A 187 -31.09 21.97 14.67
C SER A 187 -31.27 20.98 15.80
#